data_9b3859dec66d1359bedf8e6c4871156f
#
_entry.id   9b3859dec66d1359bedf8e6c4871156f
#
_cell.length_a   1.000
_cell.length_b   1.000
_cell.length_c   1.000
_cell.angle_alpha   90.00
_cell.angle_beta   90.00
_cell.angle_gamma   90.00
#
_symmetry.space_group_name_H-M   'P 1'
#
loop_
_entity.id
_entity.type
_entity.pdbx_description
1 polymer ?
#
loop_
_entity_poly.entity_id
_entity_poly.type
_entity_poly.pdbx_seq_one_letter_code
_entity_poly.pdbx_strand_id
1 'polypeptide(L)'
;MRYDLTIPLLDGRVKVDGVSFKTAKTSSMVSRDMPELREGNFGLWDLNLGYWLSAIDAGWELVALPVFPKRKPVLQLIFCRRDAGIKSPKDLVGKRVGTRQYRTAVTLWVNGLLQDYYGVAKGGIHWVTQVRHVFPPASPDKDVECIGDKGSIVDLLLAGEIDALVTDISDVGLFEKLENAPNVMRLFPDYESEDLAFYRKTGIYTPMHLIVMSRRLDRDNPGLAMKLYQAFESAKDISYQDIASDRAGFSVVYLRERFKEQQAAWGDLNAYGVSANRATIDAFLRYNHEQGATRSIFPYERIFASGTLET
;
A
#
# COMPACT_ATOMS: atom_id res chain seq x y z
N MET A 1 5.62 9.64 -6.63
CA MET A 1 4.29 10.31 -6.71
C MET A 1 4.31 11.58 -5.88
N ARG A 2 3.37 12.50 -6.10
CA ARG A 2 3.18 13.65 -5.22
C ARG A 2 2.05 13.32 -4.25
N TYR A 3 2.34 13.28 -2.98
CA TYR A 3 1.35 13.19 -1.90
C TYR A 3 1.24 14.54 -1.22
N ASP A 4 0.06 14.90 -0.76
CA ASP A 4 -0.18 16.11 0.03
C ASP A 4 0.82 16.21 1.19
N LEU A 5 1.02 15.12 1.93
CA LEU A 5 1.96 15.02 3.06
C LEU A 5 3.44 15.25 2.70
N THR A 6 3.81 15.23 1.42
CA THR A 6 5.19 15.40 0.95
C THR A 6 5.41 16.67 0.14
N ILE A 7 4.36 17.43 -0.17
CA ILE A 7 4.46 18.68 -0.93
C ILE A 7 5.42 19.68 -0.28
N PRO A 8 5.41 19.89 1.06
CA PRO A 8 6.31 20.86 1.69
C PRO A 8 7.81 20.57 1.54
N LEU A 9 8.19 19.31 1.30
CA LEU A 9 9.56 18.95 0.92
C LEU A 9 9.86 19.32 -0.53
N LEU A 10 8.88 19.20 -1.43
CA LEU A 10 9.06 19.40 -2.86
C LEU A 10 8.98 20.88 -3.27
N ASP A 11 8.27 21.70 -2.50
CA ASP A 11 8.14 23.15 -2.73
C ASP A 11 9.15 23.99 -1.93
N GLY A 12 9.98 23.32 -1.11
CA GLY A 12 11.10 23.94 -0.39
C GLY A 12 10.72 24.58 0.95
N ARG A 13 9.48 24.39 1.45
CA ARG A 13 9.07 24.83 2.81
C ARG A 13 9.79 24.04 3.90
N VAL A 14 10.11 22.78 3.63
CA VAL A 14 10.98 21.95 4.48
C VAL A 14 12.32 21.77 3.77
N LYS A 15 13.40 22.05 4.49
CA LYS A 15 14.77 21.89 4.01
C LYS A 15 15.54 20.94 4.92
N VAL A 16 16.46 20.20 4.34
CA VAL A 16 17.41 19.34 5.06
C VAL A 16 18.83 19.80 4.72
N ASP A 17 19.61 20.14 5.73
CA ASP A 17 20.97 20.64 5.53
C ASP A 17 21.83 19.62 4.77
N GLY A 18 22.46 20.08 3.69
CA GLY A 18 23.28 19.25 2.81
C GLY A 18 22.49 18.37 1.83
N VAL A 19 21.13 18.47 1.80
CA VAL A 19 20.28 17.69 0.89
C VAL A 19 19.53 18.60 -0.07
N SER A 20 19.55 18.28 -1.35
CA SER A 20 18.74 18.91 -2.38
C SER A 20 17.76 17.88 -2.97
N PHE A 21 16.45 18.13 -2.83
CA PHE A 21 15.43 17.27 -3.43
C PHE A 21 15.21 17.61 -4.89
N LYS A 22 15.49 16.65 -5.77
CA LYS A 22 15.19 16.73 -7.20
C LYS A 22 14.19 15.62 -7.55
N THR A 23 13.02 16.00 -8.08
CA THR A 23 12.01 15.02 -8.48
C THR A 23 12.39 14.39 -9.82
N ALA A 24 12.53 13.07 -9.85
CA ALA A 24 12.66 12.34 -11.10
C ALA A 24 11.29 12.24 -11.80
N LYS A 25 11.29 12.44 -13.12
CA LYS A 25 10.09 12.23 -13.95
C LYS A 25 9.99 10.74 -14.33
N THR A 26 9.50 9.91 -13.41
CA THR A 26 9.27 8.49 -13.71
C THR A 26 7.85 8.10 -13.36
N SER A 27 7.27 7.15 -14.09
CA SER A 27 6.02 6.54 -13.67
C SER A 27 6.29 5.46 -12.62
N SER A 28 5.40 5.29 -11.66
CA SER A 28 5.52 4.26 -10.61
C SER A 28 5.61 2.82 -11.17
N MET A 29 5.18 2.61 -12.41
CA MET A 29 5.23 1.28 -13.06
C MET A 29 6.59 0.99 -13.71
N VAL A 30 7.30 2.02 -14.17
CA VAL A 30 8.64 1.87 -14.77
C VAL A 30 9.70 1.69 -13.68
N SER A 31 9.44 2.21 -12.48
CA SER A 31 10.40 2.19 -11.36
C SER A 31 10.75 0.79 -10.83
N ARG A 32 9.92 -0.20 -11.14
CA ARG A 32 10.07 -1.56 -10.59
C ARG A 32 11.22 -2.35 -11.20
N ASP A 33 11.57 -2.04 -12.45
CA ASP A 33 12.58 -2.76 -13.24
C ASP A 33 13.83 -1.93 -13.49
N MET A 34 13.94 -0.74 -12.84
CA MET A 34 15.06 0.16 -13.06
C MET A 34 16.35 -0.42 -12.46
N PRO A 35 17.42 -0.55 -13.24
CA PRO A 35 18.71 -1.00 -12.74
C PRO A 35 19.22 -0.18 -11.55
N GLU A 36 18.97 1.14 -11.57
CA GLU A 36 19.37 2.06 -10.51
C GLU A 36 18.79 1.69 -9.15
N LEU A 37 17.51 1.26 -9.13
CA LEU A 37 16.84 0.87 -7.89
C LEU A 37 17.43 -0.45 -7.36
N ARG A 38 17.65 -1.41 -8.25
CA ARG A 38 18.24 -2.72 -7.90
C ARG A 38 19.67 -2.60 -7.40
N GLU A 39 20.47 -1.75 -8.04
CA GLU A 39 21.89 -1.55 -7.73
C GLU A 39 22.13 -0.53 -6.61
N GLY A 40 21.07 0.07 -6.07
CA GLY A 40 21.18 1.10 -5.03
C GLY A 40 21.76 2.43 -5.55
N ASN A 41 21.66 2.71 -6.85
CA ASN A 41 22.13 3.95 -7.49
C ASN A 41 21.04 5.03 -7.50
N PHE A 42 20.40 5.26 -6.36
CA PHE A 42 19.32 6.24 -6.18
C PHE A 42 19.45 6.93 -4.82
N GLY A 43 18.74 8.05 -4.65
CA GLY A 43 18.61 8.72 -3.35
C GLY A 43 17.45 8.14 -2.56
N LEU A 44 16.25 8.71 -2.77
CA LEU A 44 14.99 8.25 -2.18
C LEU A 44 14.05 7.76 -3.26
N TRP A 45 13.22 6.79 -2.90
CA TRP A 45 12.19 6.28 -3.78
C TRP A 45 10.90 5.96 -3.02
N ASP A 46 9.76 6.22 -3.66
CA ASP A 46 8.44 5.83 -3.20
C ASP A 46 8.11 4.44 -3.74
N LEU A 47 8.04 3.43 -2.87
CA LEU A 47 7.90 2.03 -3.27
C LEU A 47 6.66 1.39 -2.64
N ASN A 48 5.95 0.57 -3.43
CA ASN A 48 4.86 -0.26 -2.92
C ASN A 48 5.38 -1.27 -1.89
N LEU A 49 4.65 -1.47 -0.78
CA LEU A 49 5.10 -2.34 0.32
C LEU A 49 5.39 -3.78 -0.11
N GLY A 50 4.57 -4.36 -0.98
CA GLY A 50 4.79 -5.72 -1.49
C GLY A 50 6.07 -5.83 -2.32
N TYR A 51 6.36 -4.79 -3.11
CA TYR A 51 7.62 -4.70 -3.87
C TYR A 51 8.82 -4.49 -2.98
N TRP A 52 8.70 -3.67 -1.94
CA TRP A 52 9.77 -3.41 -0.98
C TRP A 52 10.31 -4.69 -0.37
N LEU A 53 9.45 -5.51 0.24
CA LEU A 53 9.87 -6.75 0.87
C LEU A 53 10.37 -7.78 -0.14
N SER A 54 9.73 -7.89 -1.31
CA SER A 54 10.19 -8.76 -2.40
C SER A 54 11.56 -8.34 -2.95
N ALA A 55 11.84 -7.02 -3.02
CA ALA A 55 13.15 -6.50 -3.43
C ALA A 55 14.24 -6.84 -2.42
N ILE A 56 13.94 -6.70 -1.12
CA ILE A 56 14.88 -7.09 -0.04
C ILE A 56 15.14 -8.61 -0.08
N ASP A 57 14.09 -9.41 -0.30
CA ASP A 57 14.22 -10.87 -0.43
C ASP A 57 15.08 -11.26 -1.64
N ALA A 58 15.00 -10.48 -2.71
CA ALA A 58 15.82 -10.64 -3.92
C ALA A 58 17.24 -10.06 -3.80
N GLY A 59 17.61 -9.50 -2.63
CA GLY A 59 18.96 -9.00 -2.36
C GLY A 59 19.23 -7.59 -2.92
N TRP A 60 18.19 -6.78 -3.14
CA TRP A 60 18.39 -5.40 -3.58
C TRP A 60 18.98 -4.52 -2.48
N GLU A 61 19.84 -3.59 -2.85
CA GLU A 61 20.59 -2.71 -1.94
C GLU A 61 19.78 -1.48 -1.51
N LEU A 62 18.71 -1.73 -0.74
CA LEU A 62 17.83 -0.69 -0.21
C LEU A 62 17.46 -0.93 1.25
N VAL A 63 17.11 0.15 1.95
CA VAL A 63 16.50 0.17 3.28
C VAL A 63 15.32 1.13 3.27
N ALA A 64 14.37 0.95 4.18
CA ALA A 64 13.24 1.86 4.31
C ALA A 64 13.47 2.93 5.38
N LEU A 65 12.92 4.11 5.15
CA LEU A 65 12.51 5.02 6.21
C LEU A 65 11.11 4.58 6.67
N PRO A 66 10.79 4.64 7.97
CA PRO A 66 9.44 4.32 8.47
C PRO A 66 8.46 5.47 8.19
N VAL A 67 8.40 5.87 6.92
CA VAL A 67 7.56 6.93 6.36
C VAL A 67 6.60 6.32 5.35
N PHE A 68 5.30 6.42 5.63
CA PHE A 68 4.24 5.79 4.86
C PHE A 68 3.33 6.85 4.22
N PRO A 69 3.74 7.47 3.11
CA PRO A 69 3.05 8.64 2.55
C PRO A 69 1.72 8.30 1.86
N LYS A 70 1.47 7.02 1.60
CA LYS A 70 0.22 6.54 1.00
C LYS A 70 -0.37 5.42 1.82
N ARG A 71 -1.51 5.70 2.41
CA ARG A 71 -2.36 4.72 3.10
C ARG A 71 -3.76 4.76 2.52
N LYS A 72 -4.48 3.68 2.63
CA LYS A 72 -5.92 3.65 2.31
C LYS A 72 -6.60 2.44 2.94
N PRO A 73 -7.87 2.55 3.28
CA PRO A 73 -8.67 1.41 3.69
C PRO A 73 -8.84 0.46 2.50
N VAL A 74 -8.88 -0.84 2.76
CA VAL A 74 -8.88 -1.85 1.68
C VAL A 74 -10.20 -2.59 1.50
N LEU A 75 -11.11 -2.52 2.46
CA LEU A 75 -12.38 -3.25 2.35
C LEU A 75 -13.27 -2.70 1.24
N GLN A 76 -13.22 -1.40 0.99
CA GLN A 76 -13.90 -0.77 -0.14
C GLN A 76 -13.41 -1.24 -1.52
N LEU A 77 -12.26 -1.91 -1.60
CA LEU A 77 -11.61 -2.29 -2.85
C LEU A 77 -12.03 -3.68 -3.36
N ILE A 78 -12.95 -4.34 -2.66
CA ILE A 78 -13.41 -5.69 -2.98
C ILE A 78 -14.78 -5.63 -3.62
N PHE A 79 -14.84 -6.00 -4.89
CA PHE A 79 -16.05 -6.06 -5.69
C PHE A 79 -16.43 -7.50 -5.99
N CYS A 80 -17.73 -7.80 -6.01
CA CYS A 80 -18.26 -9.13 -6.29
C CYS A 80 -19.37 -9.03 -7.33
N ARG A 81 -19.57 -10.09 -8.11
CA ARG A 81 -20.77 -10.23 -8.92
C ARG A 81 -21.97 -10.54 -8.02
N ARG A 82 -23.12 -9.92 -8.34
CA ARG A 82 -24.36 -10.13 -7.58
C ARG A 82 -24.89 -11.56 -7.66
N ASP A 83 -24.64 -12.23 -8.80
CA ASP A 83 -25.06 -13.61 -9.07
C ASP A 83 -24.03 -14.68 -8.66
N ALA A 84 -22.85 -14.28 -8.14
CA ALA A 84 -21.82 -15.21 -7.68
C ALA A 84 -22.14 -15.91 -6.34
N GLY A 85 -23.26 -15.56 -5.69
CA GLY A 85 -23.67 -16.13 -4.41
C GLY A 85 -22.81 -15.69 -3.22
N ILE A 86 -22.03 -14.59 -3.37
CA ILE A 86 -21.16 -14.05 -2.33
C ILE A 86 -21.98 -13.06 -1.49
N LYS A 87 -22.25 -13.39 -0.22
CA LYS A 87 -22.99 -12.56 0.73
C LYS A 87 -22.11 -12.12 1.90
N SER A 88 -21.01 -12.81 2.13
CA SER A 88 -20.05 -12.55 3.20
C SER A 88 -18.63 -12.87 2.73
N PRO A 89 -17.58 -12.40 3.43
CA PRO A 89 -16.19 -12.73 3.07
C PRO A 89 -15.91 -14.25 3.03
N LYS A 90 -16.58 -15.06 3.85
CA LYS A 90 -16.40 -16.52 3.86
C LYS A 90 -16.83 -17.20 2.57
N ASP A 91 -17.75 -16.59 1.84
CA ASP A 91 -18.24 -17.12 0.57
C ASP A 91 -17.22 -16.96 -0.57
N LEU A 92 -16.11 -16.25 -0.32
CA LEU A 92 -14.95 -16.18 -1.26
C LEU A 92 -14.17 -17.51 -1.33
N VAL A 93 -14.35 -18.40 -0.36
CA VAL A 93 -13.69 -19.72 -0.39
C VAL A 93 -14.17 -20.50 -1.60
N GLY A 94 -13.22 -21.01 -2.40
CA GLY A 94 -13.46 -21.70 -3.67
C GLY A 94 -13.81 -20.78 -4.84
N LYS A 95 -13.88 -19.46 -4.66
CA LYS A 95 -14.18 -18.50 -5.73
C LYS A 95 -12.94 -18.07 -6.47
N ARG A 96 -13.14 -17.69 -7.74
CA ARG A 96 -12.13 -17.06 -8.58
C ARG A 96 -12.12 -15.55 -8.31
N VAL A 97 -11.04 -15.07 -7.70
CA VAL A 97 -10.89 -13.66 -7.33
C VAL A 97 -9.77 -13.02 -8.15
N GLY A 98 -10.15 -12.01 -8.92
CA GLY A 98 -9.23 -11.27 -9.76
C GLY A 98 -8.44 -10.21 -8.99
N THR A 99 -7.24 -9.94 -9.47
CA THR A 99 -6.46 -8.76 -9.07
C THR A 99 -5.55 -8.34 -10.23
N ARG A 100 -5.17 -7.06 -10.27
CA ARG A 100 -4.21 -6.62 -11.29
C ARG A 100 -2.86 -7.32 -11.13
N GLN A 101 -2.38 -7.44 -9.89
CA GLN A 101 -1.12 -8.09 -9.61
C GLN A 101 -1.11 -8.62 -8.17
N TYR A 102 -0.90 -9.91 -8.01
CA TYR A 102 -1.14 -10.63 -6.75
C TYR A 102 -0.32 -10.12 -5.57
N ARG A 103 0.99 -9.92 -5.70
CA ARG A 103 1.87 -9.55 -4.59
C ARG A 103 2.07 -8.04 -4.42
N THR A 104 1.04 -7.23 -4.68
CA THR A 104 1.02 -5.82 -4.31
C THR A 104 0.50 -5.63 -2.88
N ALA A 105 0.76 -4.47 -2.29
CA ALA A 105 0.29 -4.15 -0.94
C ALA A 105 -1.22 -4.36 -0.79
N VAL A 106 -2.04 -3.93 -1.75
CA VAL A 106 -3.51 -4.09 -1.68
C VAL A 106 -3.89 -5.55 -1.55
N THR A 107 -3.39 -6.42 -2.44
CA THR A 107 -3.78 -7.84 -2.46
C THR A 107 -3.26 -8.57 -1.23
N LEU A 108 -2.01 -8.28 -0.82
CA LEU A 108 -1.41 -8.87 0.39
C LEU A 108 -2.19 -8.48 1.65
N TRP A 109 -2.59 -7.21 1.78
CA TRP A 109 -3.43 -6.74 2.88
C TRP A 109 -4.80 -7.41 2.86
N VAL A 110 -5.52 -7.35 1.74
CA VAL A 110 -6.86 -7.94 1.62
C VAL A 110 -6.83 -9.42 1.98
N ASN A 111 -5.91 -10.20 1.41
CA ASN A 111 -5.82 -11.63 1.68
C ASN A 111 -5.51 -11.93 3.16
N GLY A 112 -4.56 -11.20 3.76
CA GLY A 112 -4.23 -11.35 5.17
C GLY A 112 -5.39 -10.96 6.10
N LEU A 113 -6.10 -9.85 5.81
CA LEU A 113 -7.24 -9.41 6.60
C LEU A 113 -8.42 -10.38 6.50
N LEU A 114 -8.72 -10.86 5.29
CA LEU A 114 -9.78 -11.86 5.07
C LEU A 114 -9.51 -13.14 5.87
N GLN A 115 -8.25 -13.56 5.93
CA GLN A 115 -7.83 -14.71 6.74
C GLN A 115 -7.99 -14.47 8.23
N ASP A 116 -7.43 -13.38 8.76
CA ASP A 116 -7.33 -13.16 10.21
C ASP A 116 -8.65 -12.74 10.85
N TYR A 117 -9.47 -11.96 10.12
CA TYR A 117 -10.63 -11.30 10.74
C TYR A 117 -11.98 -11.73 10.17
N TYR A 118 -11.97 -12.33 8.98
CA TYR A 118 -13.21 -12.71 8.29
C TYR A 118 -13.34 -14.21 8.06
N GLY A 119 -12.38 -15.00 8.56
CA GLY A 119 -12.45 -16.47 8.55
C GLY A 119 -12.32 -17.11 7.17
N VAL A 120 -11.69 -16.43 6.22
CA VAL A 120 -11.34 -17.00 4.91
C VAL A 120 -10.06 -17.82 5.09
N ALA A 121 -10.15 -19.14 4.84
CA ALA A 121 -8.99 -20.02 5.00
C ALA A 121 -7.84 -19.63 4.06
N LYS A 122 -6.60 -19.80 4.56
CA LYS A 122 -5.41 -19.64 3.73
C LYS A 122 -5.48 -20.58 2.51
N GLY A 123 -5.21 -20.05 1.31
CA GLY A 123 -5.34 -20.83 0.07
C GLY A 123 -6.78 -21.15 -0.32
N GLY A 124 -7.79 -20.62 0.40
CA GLY A 124 -9.20 -20.86 0.07
C GLY A 124 -9.70 -20.10 -1.16
N ILE A 125 -8.94 -19.12 -1.65
CA ILE A 125 -9.30 -18.29 -2.81
C ILE A 125 -8.46 -18.71 -4.02
N HIS A 126 -9.12 -18.87 -5.18
CA HIS A 126 -8.45 -19.07 -6.46
C HIS A 126 -8.12 -17.72 -7.09
N TRP A 127 -6.86 -17.28 -6.89
CA TRP A 127 -6.44 -15.97 -7.39
C TRP A 127 -6.17 -15.99 -8.89
N VAL A 128 -6.70 -14.94 -9.57
CA VAL A 128 -6.46 -14.67 -10.99
C VAL A 128 -5.78 -13.32 -11.11
N THR A 129 -4.63 -13.22 -11.72
CA THR A 129 -3.88 -11.98 -11.87
C THR A 129 -3.77 -11.53 -13.32
N GLN A 130 -3.88 -10.22 -13.55
CA GLN A 130 -3.69 -9.63 -14.88
C GLN A 130 -2.26 -9.77 -15.37
N VAL A 131 -1.29 -9.43 -14.52
CA VAL A 131 0.12 -9.44 -14.84
C VAL A 131 0.93 -10.21 -13.80
N ARG A 132 2.01 -10.85 -14.25
CA ARG A 132 2.96 -11.50 -13.36
C ARG A 132 3.69 -10.47 -12.49
N HIS A 133 4.04 -10.88 -11.30
CA HIS A 133 4.89 -10.06 -10.44
C HIS A 133 6.32 -10.04 -10.97
N VAL A 134 7.01 -8.92 -10.84
CA VAL A 134 8.40 -8.74 -11.30
C VAL A 134 9.34 -9.68 -10.59
N PHE A 135 9.16 -9.84 -9.27
CA PHE A 135 9.96 -10.78 -8.49
C PHE A 135 9.38 -12.19 -8.58
N PRO A 136 10.22 -13.22 -8.67
CA PRO A 136 9.75 -14.60 -8.56
C PRO A 136 9.13 -14.82 -7.17
N PRO A 137 8.16 -15.76 -7.04
CA PRO A 137 7.63 -16.12 -5.74
C PRO A 137 8.71 -16.79 -4.89
N ALA A 138 8.70 -16.54 -3.60
CA ALA A 138 9.57 -17.20 -2.63
C ALA A 138 9.17 -18.68 -2.43
N SER A 139 7.89 -18.98 -2.66
CA SER A 139 7.36 -20.35 -2.78
C SER A 139 6.48 -20.42 -4.02
N PRO A 140 6.33 -21.61 -4.66
CA PRO A 140 5.46 -21.75 -5.83
C PRO A 140 4.03 -21.30 -5.50
N ASP A 141 3.55 -20.28 -6.22
CA ASP A 141 2.15 -19.84 -6.15
C ASP A 141 1.30 -20.87 -6.91
N LYS A 142 0.95 -21.97 -6.26
CA LYS A 142 0.18 -23.06 -6.88
C LYS A 142 -1.23 -22.63 -7.31
N ASP A 143 -1.74 -21.54 -6.71
CA ASP A 143 -3.13 -21.13 -6.83
C ASP A 143 -3.32 -19.76 -7.49
N VAL A 144 -2.29 -19.23 -8.19
CA VAL A 144 -2.36 -17.93 -8.89
C VAL A 144 -2.28 -18.11 -10.40
N GLU A 145 -3.44 -18.00 -11.04
CA GLU A 145 -3.53 -17.99 -12.50
C GLU A 145 -3.15 -16.61 -13.05
N CYS A 146 -2.34 -16.54 -14.12
CA CYS A 146 -2.00 -15.29 -14.79
C CYS A 146 -2.62 -15.25 -16.19
N ILE A 147 -3.48 -14.28 -16.45
CA ILE A 147 -4.14 -14.13 -17.76
C ILE A 147 -3.26 -13.42 -18.80
N GLY A 148 -2.29 -12.60 -18.37
CA GLY A 148 -1.42 -11.84 -19.29
C GLY A 148 -2.23 -10.91 -20.20
N ASP A 149 -1.96 -10.99 -21.50
CA ASP A 149 -2.60 -10.15 -22.52
C ASP A 149 -3.95 -10.69 -23.02
N LYS A 150 -4.53 -11.70 -22.37
CA LYS A 150 -5.80 -12.33 -22.79
C LYS A 150 -7.05 -11.48 -22.48
N GLY A 151 -6.89 -10.24 -22.09
CA GLY A 151 -8.00 -9.33 -21.79
C GLY A 151 -7.77 -8.51 -20.52
N SER A 152 -8.79 -7.82 -20.07
CA SER A 152 -8.79 -7.05 -18.83
C SER A 152 -9.39 -7.88 -17.69
N ILE A 153 -8.74 -7.86 -16.51
CA ILE A 153 -9.27 -8.54 -15.32
C ILE A 153 -10.67 -8.01 -14.93
N VAL A 154 -10.98 -6.76 -15.24
CA VAL A 154 -12.32 -6.19 -15.02
C VAL A 154 -13.32 -6.76 -16.01
N ASP A 155 -12.92 -6.93 -17.28
CA ASP A 155 -13.82 -7.52 -18.28
C ASP A 155 -14.15 -8.97 -17.95
N LEU A 156 -13.21 -9.75 -17.38
CA LEU A 156 -13.48 -11.07 -16.84
C LEU A 156 -14.53 -11.08 -15.72
N LEU A 157 -14.50 -10.08 -14.82
CA LEU A 157 -15.55 -9.93 -13.80
C LEU A 157 -16.90 -9.65 -14.45
N LEU A 158 -16.95 -8.71 -15.40
CA LEU A 158 -18.18 -8.31 -16.06
C LEU A 158 -18.77 -9.42 -16.94
N ALA A 159 -17.91 -10.24 -17.56
CA ALA A 159 -18.29 -11.42 -18.35
C ALA A 159 -18.69 -12.65 -17.50
N GLY A 160 -18.39 -12.62 -16.21
CA GLY A 160 -18.71 -13.74 -15.33
C GLY A 160 -17.68 -14.85 -15.26
N GLU A 161 -16.47 -14.59 -15.76
CA GLU A 161 -15.37 -15.55 -15.77
C GLU A 161 -14.61 -15.59 -14.43
N ILE A 162 -14.75 -14.53 -13.61
CA ILE A 162 -14.33 -14.48 -12.22
C ILE A 162 -15.49 -13.99 -11.33
N ASP A 163 -15.50 -14.37 -10.06
CA ASP A 163 -16.60 -14.12 -9.11
C ASP A 163 -16.46 -12.81 -8.37
N ALA A 164 -15.22 -12.39 -8.11
CA ALA A 164 -14.89 -11.17 -7.39
C ALA A 164 -13.59 -10.54 -7.91
N LEU A 165 -13.35 -9.29 -7.54
CA LEU A 165 -12.16 -8.53 -7.92
C LEU A 165 -11.67 -7.68 -6.75
N VAL A 166 -10.38 -7.75 -6.47
CA VAL A 166 -9.67 -6.81 -5.60
C VAL A 166 -8.93 -5.83 -6.49
N THR A 167 -9.30 -4.55 -6.42
CA THR A 167 -8.76 -3.51 -7.30
C THR A 167 -8.18 -2.33 -6.53
N ASP A 168 -7.63 -1.37 -7.24
CA ASP A 168 -7.09 -0.12 -6.71
C ASP A 168 -7.78 1.06 -7.40
N ILE A 169 -8.07 2.13 -6.68
CA ILE A 169 -8.66 3.37 -7.21
C ILE A 169 -7.66 4.23 -8.00
N SER A 170 -6.44 3.73 -8.22
CA SER A 170 -5.44 4.47 -9.01
C SER A 170 -5.81 4.62 -10.49
N ASP A 171 -6.66 3.73 -11.00
CA ASP A 171 -7.29 3.85 -12.31
C ASP A 171 -8.76 4.25 -12.12
N VAL A 172 -9.01 5.57 -12.18
CA VAL A 172 -10.33 6.14 -11.89
C VAL A 172 -11.39 5.60 -12.86
N GLY A 173 -11.09 5.54 -14.16
CA GLY A 173 -12.07 5.09 -15.17
C GLY A 173 -12.45 3.62 -14.97
N LEU A 174 -11.49 2.78 -14.56
CA LEU A 174 -11.75 1.39 -14.26
C LEU A 174 -12.60 1.23 -12.98
N PHE A 175 -12.32 2.04 -11.97
CA PHE A 175 -13.04 2.02 -10.71
C PHE A 175 -14.50 2.48 -10.90
N GLU A 176 -14.72 3.57 -11.63
CA GLU A 176 -16.06 4.04 -12.01
C GLU A 176 -16.85 3.00 -12.83
N LYS A 177 -16.17 2.28 -13.74
CA LYS A 177 -16.78 1.19 -14.50
C LYS A 177 -17.35 0.09 -13.60
N LEU A 178 -16.62 -0.25 -12.52
CA LEU A 178 -17.07 -1.23 -11.53
C LEU A 178 -18.24 -0.71 -10.68
N GLU A 179 -18.18 0.53 -10.23
CA GLU A 179 -19.23 1.15 -9.42
C GLU A 179 -20.56 1.31 -10.18
N ASN A 180 -20.49 1.57 -11.47
CA ASN A 180 -21.67 1.75 -12.34
C ASN A 180 -22.18 0.45 -12.98
N ALA A 181 -21.48 -0.69 -12.80
CA ALA A 181 -21.90 -1.95 -13.38
C ALA A 181 -23.09 -2.56 -12.61
N PRO A 182 -24.28 -2.79 -13.25
CA PRO A 182 -25.48 -3.23 -12.54
C PRO A 182 -25.37 -4.61 -11.93
N ASN A 183 -24.51 -5.48 -12.47
CA ASN A 183 -24.27 -6.83 -11.99
C ASN A 183 -23.13 -6.93 -10.95
N VAL A 184 -22.52 -5.82 -10.57
CA VAL A 184 -21.43 -5.74 -9.59
C VAL A 184 -21.92 -5.08 -8.30
N MET A 185 -21.34 -5.46 -7.18
CA MET A 185 -21.54 -4.85 -5.87
C MET A 185 -20.25 -4.88 -5.08
N ARG A 186 -20.12 -4.04 -4.04
CA ARG A 186 -19.05 -4.17 -3.05
C ARG A 186 -19.33 -5.35 -2.12
N LEU A 187 -18.27 -6.05 -1.74
CA LEU A 187 -18.37 -7.11 -0.70
C LEU A 187 -18.79 -6.54 0.64
N PHE A 188 -18.33 -5.34 0.96
CA PHE A 188 -18.69 -4.58 2.15
C PHE A 188 -19.49 -3.34 1.73
N PRO A 189 -20.84 -3.39 1.75
CA PRO A 189 -21.66 -2.23 1.35
C PRO A 189 -21.42 -1.00 2.25
N ASP A 190 -21.28 -1.21 3.56
CA ASP A 190 -20.94 -0.17 4.54
C ASP A 190 -19.45 -0.26 4.92
N TYR A 191 -18.58 -0.13 3.91
CA TYR A 191 -17.13 -0.27 4.07
C TYR A 191 -16.52 0.78 5.00
N GLU A 192 -17.12 1.97 5.13
CA GLU A 192 -16.59 3.03 6.02
C GLU A 192 -16.72 2.62 7.49
N SER A 193 -17.88 2.11 7.89
CA SER A 193 -18.10 1.59 9.25
C SER A 193 -17.25 0.34 9.52
N GLU A 194 -17.12 -0.55 8.55
CA GLU A 194 -16.32 -1.77 8.67
C GLU A 194 -14.82 -1.45 8.79
N ASP A 195 -14.29 -0.55 7.96
CA ASP A 195 -12.90 -0.10 8.04
C ASP A 195 -12.61 0.58 9.40
N LEU A 196 -13.53 1.41 9.89
CA LEU A 196 -13.40 2.04 11.21
C LEU A 196 -13.44 1.02 12.35
N ALA A 197 -14.36 0.05 12.29
CA ALA A 197 -14.44 -1.03 13.28
C ALA A 197 -13.18 -1.89 13.27
N PHE A 198 -12.67 -2.22 12.10
CA PHE A 198 -11.40 -2.92 11.92
C PHE A 198 -10.24 -2.14 12.54
N TYR A 199 -10.11 -0.84 12.21
CA TYR A 199 -9.06 0.01 12.77
C TYR A 199 -9.12 0.08 14.31
N ARG A 200 -10.31 0.30 14.88
CA ARG A 200 -10.51 0.36 16.35
C ARG A 200 -10.12 -0.93 17.04
N LYS A 201 -10.34 -2.07 16.38
CA LYS A 201 -9.98 -3.39 16.90
C LYS A 201 -8.50 -3.68 16.84
N THR A 202 -7.81 -3.21 15.79
CA THR A 202 -6.46 -3.67 15.44
C THR A 202 -5.38 -2.59 15.52
N GLY A 203 -5.75 -1.32 15.44
CA GLY A 203 -4.83 -0.20 15.23
C GLY A 203 -4.20 -0.17 13.83
N ILE A 204 -4.63 -1.05 12.91
CA ILE A 204 -4.05 -1.16 11.58
C ILE A 204 -4.81 -0.25 10.60
N TYR A 205 -4.13 0.76 10.07
CA TYR A 205 -4.56 1.51 8.89
C TYR A 205 -3.57 1.26 7.76
N THR A 206 -4.00 0.54 6.74
CA THR A 206 -3.15 -0.15 5.78
C THR A 206 -2.28 0.78 4.92
N PRO A 207 -0.94 0.77 5.09
CA PRO A 207 -0.04 1.48 4.21
C PRO A 207 0.10 0.76 2.87
N MET A 208 0.14 1.54 1.79
CA MET A 208 0.34 1.04 0.44
C MET A 208 1.77 1.25 -0.05
N HIS A 209 2.37 2.38 0.35
CA HIS A 209 3.71 2.77 -0.04
C HIS A 209 4.51 3.25 1.16
N LEU A 210 5.83 3.14 1.05
CA LEU A 210 6.78 3.71 1.98
C LEU A 210 7.95 4.33 1.21
N ILE A 211 8.74 5.13 1.90
CA ILE A 211 9.96 5.72 1.34
C ILE A 211 11.13 4.76 1.58
N VAL A 212 11.83 4.41 0.51
CA VAL A 212 13.09 3.67 0.58
C VAL A 212 14.25 4.56 0.20
N MET A 213 15.42 4.25 0.72
CA MET A 213 16.69 4.87 0.35
C MET A 213 17.73 3.82 0.00
N SER A 214 18.74 4.20 -0.77
CA SER A 214 19.89 3.34 -1.05
C SER A 214 20.59 2.96 0.26
N ARG A 215 20.86 1.68 0.47
CA ARG A 215 21.64 1.20 1.63
C ARG A 215 23.04 1.80 1.67
N ARG A 216 23.64 2.04 0.49
CA ARG A 216 24.93 2.72 0.38
C ARG A 216 24.83 4.16 0.88
N LEU A 217 23.77 4.89 0.47
CA LEU A 217 23.57 6.28 0.90
C LEU A 217 23.40 6.37 2.43
N ASP A 218 22.65 5.45 3.04
CA ASP A 218 22.49 5.36 4.50
C ASP A 218 23.82 5.10 5.19
N ARG A 219 24.58 4.10 4.74
CA ARG A 219 25.87 3.73 5.31
C ARG A 219 26.92 4.84 5.21
N ASP A 220 27.00 5.48 4.03
CA ASP A 220 28.04 6.48 3.73
C ASP A 220 27.71 7.87 4.33
N ASN A 221 26.48 8.06 4.88
CA ASN A 221 26.03 9.30 5.51
C ASN A 221 25.33 9.03 6.86
N PRO A 222 26.07 8.69 7.92
CA PRO A 222 25.50 8.44 9.24
C PRO A 222 24.60 9.58 9.71
N GLY A 223 23.38 9.27 10.18
CA GLY A 223 22.39 10.22 10.65
C GLY A 223 21.51 10.86 9.55
N LEU A 224 21.81 10.63 8.26
CA LEU A 224 21.00 11.17 7.17
C LEU A 224 19.55 10.61 7.21
N ALA A 225 19.40 9.32 7.48
CA ALA A 225 18.08 8.69 7.57
C ALA A 225 17.18 9.36 8.61
N MET A 226 17.71 9.67 9.79
CA MET A 226 16.97 10.39 10.84
C MET A 226 16.62 11.82 10.44
N LYS A 227 17.54 12.55 9.80
CA LYS A 227 17.26 13.91 9.28
C LYS A 227 16.15 13.88 8.24
N LEU A 228 16.17 12.90 7.34
CA LEU A 228 15.13 12.72 6.33
C LEU A 228 13.78 12.35 6.97
N TYR A 229 13.78 11.42 7.93
CA TYR A 229 12.57 11.07 8.69
C TYR A 229 11.94 12.30 9.34
N GLN A 230 12.72 13.10 10.06
CA GLN A 230 12.27 14.35 10.69
C GLN A 230 11.74 15.37 9.68
N ALA A 231 12.34 15.43 8.50
CA ALA A 231 11.87 16.30 7.43
C ALA A 231 10.51 15.84 6.86
N PHE A 232 10.27 14.55 6.74
CA PHE A 232 8.95 14.01 6.37
C PHE A 232 7.90 14.27 7.45
N GLU A 233 8.24 14.17 8.74
CA GLU A 233 7.36 14.55 9.84
C GLU A 233 6.99 16.03 9.75
N SER A 234 7.99 16.91 9.61
CA SER A 234 7.76 18.34 9.45
C SER A 234 6.89 18.68 8.23
N ALA A 235 7.08 17.96 7.13
CA ALA A 235 6.26 18.14 5.92
C ALA A 235 4.80 17.72 6.16
N LYS A 236 4.58 16.62 6.85
CA LYS A 236 3.24 16.16 7.26
C LYS A 236 2.55 17.21 8.15
N ASP A 237 3.25 17.73 9.15
CA ASP A 237 2.72 18.75 10.07
C ASP A 237 2.31 20.03 9.33
N ILE A 238 3.13 20.51 8.40
CA ILE A 238 2.79 21.65 7.55
C ILE A 238 1.55 21.36 6.71
N SER A 239 1.46 20.17 6.10
CA SER A 239 0.29 19.78 5.30
C SER A 239 -0.99 19.73 6.16
N TYR A 240 -0.91 19.22 7.39
CA TYR A 240 -2.02 19.24 8.31
C TYR A 240 -2.43 20.67 8.71
N GLN A 241 -1.47 21.57 8.91
CA GLN A 241 -1.73 22.98 9.18
C GLN A 241 -2.36 23.68 7.97
N ASP A 242 -1.94 23.37 6.75
CA ASP A 242 -2.53 23.89 5.51
C ASP A 242 -4.02 23.51 5.42
N ILE A 243 -4.37 22.25 5.70
CA ILE A 243 -5.76 21.79 5.73
C ILE A 243 -6.55 22.47 6.85
N ALA A 244 -5.99 22.52 8.07
CA ALA A 244 -6.67 23.08 9.25
C ALA A 244 -6.88 24.58 9.17
N SER A 245 -6.02 25.32 8.47
CA SER A 245 -6.06 26.78 8.34
C SER A 245 -6.71 27.28 7.05
N ASP A 246 -7.12 26.37 6.17
CA ASP A 246 -7.66 26.67 4.83
C ASP A 246 -6.73 27.56 3.97
N ARG A 247 -5.42 27.51 4.24
CA ARG A 247 -4.43 28.32 3.51
C ARG A 247 -4.14 27.82 2.10
N ALA A 248 -4.30 26.53 1.87
CA ALA A 248 -3.95 25.89 0.62
C ALA A 248 -5.02 26.05 -0.48
N GLY A 249 -6.20 26.57 -0.16
CA GLY A 249 -7.29 26.78 -1.13
C GLY A 249 -7.73 25.47 -1.82
N PHE A 250 -7.97 24.42 -1.05
CA PHE A 250 -8.43 23.14 -1.59
C PHE A 250 -9.82 23.25 -2.22
N SER A 251 -10.03 22.57 -3.35
CA SER A 251 -11.31 22.58 -4.08
C SER A 251 -12.41 21.72 -3.43
N VAL A 252 -12.16 21.14 -2.25
CA VAL A 252 -13.11 20.28 -1.54
C VAL A 252 -13.89 21.10 -0.52
N VAL A 253 -15.21 21.08 -0.63
CA VAL A 253 -16.11 21.80 0.29
C VAL A 253 -16.03 21.19 1.69
N TYR A 254 -15.88 22.02 2.70
CA TYR A 254 -15.80 21.62 4.12
C TYR A 254 -14.60 20.69 4.43
N LEU A 255 -13.50 20.78 3.69
CA LEU A 255 -12.33 19.90 3.89
C LEU A 255 -11.80 19.97 5.33
N ARG A 256 -11.73 21.17 5.91
CA ARG A 256 -11.30 21.37 7.30
C ARG A 256 -12.17 20.61 8.30
N GLU A 257 -13.48 20.68 8.13
CA GLU A 257 -14.46 20.00 8.98
C GLU A 257 -14.35 18.49 8.81
N ARG A 258 -14.26 18.00 7.59
CA ARG A 258 -14.04 16.58 7.29
C ARG A 258 -12.73 16.05 7.86
N PHE A 259 -11.67 16.84 7.80
CA PHE A 259 -10.40 16.50 8.43
C PHE A 259 -10.49 16.39 9.94
N LYS A 260 -11.21 17.30 10.60
CA LYS A 260 -11.48 17.24 12.05
C LYS A 260 -12.31 16.01 12.44
N GLU A 261 -13.36 15.71 11.68
CA GLU A 261 -14.19 14.51 11.87
C GLU A 261 -13.33 13.24 11.74
N GLN A 262 -12.48 13.18 10.72
CA GLN A 262 -11.53 12.07 10.54
C GLN A 262 -10.58 11.95 11.74
N GLN A 263 -9.95 13.04 12.17
CA GLN A 263 -9.04 12.99 13.31
C GLN A 263 -9.76 12.58 14.62
N ALA A 264 -10.99 13.02 14.82
CA ALA A 264 -11.79 12.61 15.98
C ALA A 264 -12.16 11.13 15.98
N ALA A 265 -12.45 10.56 14.79
CA ALA A 265 -12.87 9.16 14.66
C ALA A 265 -11.68 8.17 14.64
N TRP A 266 -10.56 8.57 14.03
CA TRP A 266 -9.45 7.69 13.67
C TRP A 266 -8.11 8.07 14.33
N GLY A 267 -7.97 9.26 14.93
CA GLY A 267 -6.68 9.77 15.38
C GLY A 267 -5.75 10.16 14.21
N ASP A 268 -4.44 10.12 14.42
CA ASP A 268 -3.46 10.35 13.35
C ASP A 268 -3.26 9.10 12.50
N LEU A 269 -4.05 8.96 11.45
CA LEU A 269 -3.95 7.85 10.48
C LEU A 269 -2.62 7.81 9.74
N ASN A 270 -1.91 8.93 9.66
CA ASN A 270 -0.65 9.04 8.93
C ASN A 270 0.57 9.14 9.86
N ALA A 271 0.45 8.65 11.08
CA ALA A 271 1.60 8.55 11.98
C ALA A 271 2.74 7.78 11.31
N TYR A 272 3.94 8.37 11.27
CA TYR A 272 5.16 7.74 10.81
C TYR A 272 5.86 7.04 11.99
N GLY A 273 7.02 6.47 11.74
CA GLY A 273 7.82 5.80 12.75
C GLY A 273 7.53 4.31 12.91
N VAL A 274 8.51 3.62 13.48
CA VAL A 274 8.44 2.17 13.74
C VAL A 274 7.50 1.86 14.90
N SER A 275 7.60 2.60 16.01
CA SER A 275 6.83 2.35 17.23
C SER A 275 5.33 2.51 17.02
N ALA A 276 4.92 3.62 16.38
CA ALA A 276 3.51 3.89 16.08
C ALA A 276 2.91 2.88 15.08
N ASN A 277 3.73 2.22 14.28
CA ASN A 277 3.30 1.30 13.23
C ASN A 277 3.64 -0.16 13.50
N ARG A 278 4.11 -0.52 14.69
CA ARG A 278 4.59 -1.86 15.01
C ARG A 278 3.59 -2.95 14.64
N ALA A 279 2.36 -2.87 15.11
CA ALA A 279 1.32 -3.85 14.79
C ALA A 279 1.06 -3.98 13.28
N THR A 280 1.08 -2.85 12.56
CA THR A 280 0.92 -2.80 11.10
C THR A 280 2.09 -3.45 10.37
N ILE A 281 3.32 -3.14 10.80
CA ILE A 281 4.55 -3.70 10.20
C ILE A 281 4.60 -5.21 10.45
N ASP A 282 4.40 -5.66 11.67
CA ASP A 282 4.44 -7.08 12.05
C ASP A 282 3.39 -7.89 11.27
N ALA A 283 2.15 -7.38 11.16
CA ALA A 283 1.11 -8.01 10.36
C ALA A 283 1.51 -8.12 8.88
N PHE A 284 2.07 -7.04 8.31
CA PHE A 284 2.45 -7.04 6.89
C PHE A 284 3.63 -7.97 6.59
N LEU A 285 4.64 -8.02 7.47
CA LEU A 285 5.76 -8.96 7.37
C LEU A 285 5.27 -10.42 7.39
N ARG A 286 4.37 -10.73 8.32
CA ARG A 286 3.75 -12.05 8.42
C ARG A 286 2.95 -12.39 7.16
N TYR A 287 2.08 -11.49 6.69
CA TYR A 287 1.28 -11.70 5.48
C TYR A 287 2.13 -11.94 4.24
N ASN A 288 3.24 -11.20 4.09
CA ASN A 288 4.15 -11.42 2.96
C ASN A 288 4.77 -12.83 2.99
N HIS A 289 5.22 -13.27 4.17
CA HIS A 289 5.78 -14.60 4.31
C HIS A 289 4.74 -15.71 4.11
N GLU A 290 3.59 -15.60 4.75
CA GLU A 290 2.51 -16.59 4.65
C GLU A 290 1.94 -16.73 3.22
N GLN A 291 1.97 -15.64 2.45
CA GLN A 291 1.52 -15.62 1.06
C GLN A 291 2.64 -15.87 0.03
N GLY A 292 3.81 -16.29 0.49
CA GLY A 292 4.93 -16.68 -0.38
C GLY A 292 5.59 -15.52 -1.13
N ALA A 293 5.43 -14.29 -0.65
CA ALA A 293 6.10 -13.13 -1.23
C ALA A 293 7.54 -12.98 -0.73
N THR A 294 7.86 -13.51 0.46
CA THR A 294 9.20 -13.53 1.05
C THR A 294 9.52 -14.91 1.62
N ARG A 295 10.80 -15.30 1.59
CA ARG A 295 11.29 -16.59 2.12
C ARG A 295 11.25 -16.67 3.64
N SER A 296 11.32 -15.50 4.31
CA SER A 296 11.30 -15.39 5.76
C SER A 296 10.67 -14.09 6.22
N ILE A 297 10.32 -14.01 7.50
CA ILE A 297 9.98 -12.76 8.17
C ILE A 297 11.29 -12.05 8.50
N PHE A 298 11.46 -10.82 8.01
CA PHE A 298 12.70 -10.07 8.22
C PHE A 298 12.73 -9.37 9.58
N PRO A 299 13.88 -9.33 10.27
CA PRO A 299 14.06 -8.46 11.41
C PRO A 299 14.11 -6.99 10.96
N TYR A 300 13.73 -6.07 11.84
CA TYR A 300 13.60 -4.64 11.54
C TYR A 300 14.93 -4.03 11.09
N GLU A 301 16.05 -4.46 11.66
CA GLU A 301 17.40 -4.00 11.34
C GLU A 301 17.81 -4.31 9.89
N ARG A 302 17.17 -5.30 9.28
CA ARG A 302 17.40 -5.64 7.87
C ARG A 302 16.63 -4.75 6.93
N ILE A 303 15.47 -4.27 7.33
CA ILE A 303 14.50 -3.63 6.45
C ILE A 303 14.43 -2.11 6.60
N PHE A 304 14.72 -1.59 7.80
CA PHE A 304 14.75 -0.15 8.06
C PHE A 304 16.16 0.40 8.21
N ALA A 305 16.34 1.68 7.93
CA ALA A 305 17.58 2.40 8.20
C ALA A 305 17.86 2.42 9.70
N SER A 306 19.09 2.10 10.11
CA SER A 306 19.46 1.83 11.49
C SER A 306 19.14 2.99 12.45
N GLY A 307 19.33 4.23 12.00
CA GLY A 307 19.05 5.42 12.80
C GLY A 307 17.56 5.71 13.04
N THR A 308 16.63 4.92 12.45
CA THR A 308 15.18 5.16 12.56
C THR A 308 14.41 4.07 13.33
N LEU A 309 15.09 3.11 13.91
CA LEU A 309 14.45 1.96 14.57
C LEU A 309 13.68 2.33 15.84
N GLU A 310 14.10 3.39 16.52
CA GLU A 310 13.50 3.86 17.79
C GLU A 310 12.45 4.98 17.57
N THR A 311 12.05 5.25 16.34
CA THR A 311 11.05 6.29 16.02
C THR A 311 9.62 5.84 16.31
#